data_9c08ceb2c37c78d748366ded2ce31cf0
#
_entry.id   9c08ceb2c37c78d748366ded2ce31cf0
#
_cell.length_a   1.000
_cell.length_b   1.000
_cell.length_c   1.000
_cell.angle_alpha   90.00
_cell.angle_beta   90.00
_cell.angle_gamma   90.00
#
_symmetry.space_group_name_H-M   'P 1'
#
loop_
_entity.id
_entity.type
_entity.pdbx_description
1 polymer ?
#
loop_
_entity_poly.entity_id
_entity_poly.type
_entity_poly.pdbx_seq_one_letter_code
_entity_poly.pdbx_strand_id
1 'polypeptide(L)'
;MRLGLLILLLVPLEGGGAQASPAQARVSARANDRYDPTFRRYSKRYFGAGFDWFLFKAQAMAESELNPDARSWVGARGLMQLMPSTFQAIQTKRPEFASIDDPEWNIAAGIMHDRYLWRLWGREIGEGQRIPFMLGSYNAGEGTIGRAAAAARASQLDATLWPNIEHVAPSVPRWRYRETLGYVKKIDGNIARLRSNKPRG
;
A
#
# COMPACT_ATOMS: atom_id res chain seq x y z
N MET A 1 -0.92 23.31 2.42
CA MET A 1 -1.58 22.58 1.32
C MET A 1 -1.08 21.14 1.35
N ARG A 2 -1.87 20.21 1.89
CA ARG A 2 -1.53 18.78 1.95
C ARG A 2 -2.18 18.12 0.73
N LEU A 3 -1.37 17.79 -0.30
CA LEU A 3 -1.83 17.07 -1.48
C LEU A 3 -2.04 15.60 -1.10
N GLY A 4 -3.28 15.15 -1.17
CA GLY A 4 -3.58 13.72 -1.12
C GLY A 4 -2.90 13.00 -2.29
N LEU A 5 -2.32 11.85 -2.01
CA LEU A 5 -1.65 10.99 -2.97
C LEU A 5 -2.69 10.46 -3.98
N LEU A 6 -2.59 10.88 -5.22
CA LEU A 6 -3.45 10.43 -6.32
C LEU A 6 -2.71 9.30 -7.06
N ILE A 7 -2.99 8.06 -6.74
CA ILE A 7 -2.50 6.91 -7.50
C ILE A 7 -3.53 6.59 -8.58
N LEU A 8 -3.20 6.87 -9.83
CA LEU A 8 -4.00 6.42 -10.97
C LEU A 8 -3.52 5.02 -11.36
N LEU A 9 -4.38 4.02 -11.16
CA LEU A 9 -4.21 2.71 -11.76
C LEU A 9 -4.12 2.88 -13.29
N LEU A 10 -3.02 2.43 -13.88
CA LEU A 10 -2.94 2.17 -15.32
C LEU A 10 -4.04 1.16 -15.67
N VAL A 11 -5.08 1.60 -16.36
CA VAL A 11 -6.02 0.70 -17.01
C VAL A 11 -5.29 0.16 -18.24
N PRO A 12 -5.00 -1.14 -18.35
CA PRO A 12 -4.51 -1.70 -19.60
C PRO A 12 -5.64 -1.64 -20.62
N LEU A 13 -5.35 -1.12 -21.83
CA LEU A 13 -6.19 -1.34 -23.01
C LEU A 13 -6.35 -2.85 -23.20
N GLU A 14 -7.58 -3.31 -23.25
CA GLU A 14 -7.90 -4.69 -23.60
C GLU A 14 -7.40 -5.02 -25.01
N GLY A 15 -6.25 -5.68 -25.07
CA GLY A 15 -5.70 -6.35 -26.23
C GLY A 15 -5.72 -7.84 -25.98
N GLY A 16 -6.36 -8.61 -26.88
CA GLY A 16 -6.67 -10.03 -26.87
C GLY A 16 -5.76 -10.93 -26.04
N GLY A 17 -6.37 -11.72 -25.15
CA GLY A 17 -5.72 -12.59 -24.20
C GLY A 17 -4.93 -13.75 -24.84
N ALA A 18 -3.68 -13.54 -25.13
CA ALA A 18 -2.71 -14.62 -25.30
C ALA A 18 -2.31 -15.09 -23.91
N GLN A 19 -2.70 -16.31 -23.52
CA GLN A 19 -2.26 -16.94 -22.28
C GLN A 19 -0.72 -17.07 -22.31
N ALA A 20 -0.04 -16.51 -21.29
CA ALA A 20 1.41 -16.60 -21.18
C ALA A 20 1.84 -18.09 -21.14
N SER A 21 2.89 -18.44 -21.88
CA SER A 21 3.42 -19.80 -21.85
C SER A 21 3.90 -20.17 -20.42
N PRO A 22 3.95 -21.48 -20.06
CA PRO A 22 4.45 -21.90 -18.76
C PRO A 22 5.86 -21.39 -18.42
N ALA A 23 6.70 -21.21 -19.45
CA ALA A 23 8.04 -20.64 -19.30
C ALA A 23 7.98 -19.13 -18.97
N GLN A 24 7.14 -18.37 -19.66
CA GLN A 24 6.92 -16.94 -19.37
C GLN A 24 6.31 -16.72 -17.99
N ALA A 25 5.37 -17.57 -17.57
CA ALA A 25 4.79 -17.53 -16.22
C ALA A 25 5.85 -17.80 -15.12
N ARG A 26 6.78 -18.74 -15.34
CA ARG A 26 7.90 -19.02 -14.43
C ARG A 26 8.92 -17.90 -14.38
N VAL A 27 9.20 -17.23 -15.48
CA VAL A 27 10.12 -16.08 -15.53
C VAL A 27 9.49 -14.88 -14.79
N SER A 28 8.21 -14.60 -15.02
CA SER A 28 7.50 -13.53 -14.31
C SER A 28 7.37 -13.81 -12.81
N ALA A 29 7.12 -15.06 -12.42
CA ALA A 29 7.09 -15.46 -11.00
C ALA A 29 8.44 -15.23 -10.32
N ARG A 30 9.56 -15.65 -10.95
CA ARG A 30 10.92 -15.40 -10.42
C ARG A 30 11.27 -13.91 -10.34
N ALA A 31 10.86 -13.12 -11.34
CA ALA A 31 11.04 -11.67 -11.31
C ALA A 31 10.26 -11.03 -10.14
N ASN A 32 9.06 -11.54 -9.85
CA ASN A 32 8.23 -11.07 -8.75
C ASN A 32 8.79 -11.43 -7.36
N ASP A 33 9.61 -12.49 -7.23
CA ASP A 33 10.16 -12.94 -5.96
C ASP A 33 11.51 -12.31 -5.62
N ARG A 34 12.13 -11.61 -6.56
CA ARG A 34 13.48 -11.01 -6.38
C ARG A 34 13.56 -10.03 -5.20
N TYR A 35 12.45 -9.40 -4.83
CA TYR A 35 12.39 -8.44 -3.72
C TYR A 35 11.93 -9.06 -2.39
N ASP A 36 11.59 -10.34 -2.34
CA ASP A 36 11.11 -11.02 -1.14
C ASP A 36 12.06 -10.89 0.05
N PRO A 37 13.39 -11.04 -0.11
CA PRO A 37 14.31 -10.84 1.00
C PRO A 37 14.26 -9.41 1.57
N THR A 38 14.07 -8.42 0.71
CA THR A 38 13.96 -7.01 1.10
C THR A 38 12.67 -6.74 1.86
N PHE A 39 11.51 -7.21 1.36
CA PHE A 39 10.24 -7.11 2.06
C PHE A 39 10.28 -7.78 3.43
N ARG A 40 10.83 -9.00 3.55
CA ARG A 40 10.99 -9.72 4.82
C ARG A 40 11.87 -8.95 5.81
N ARG A 41 13.01 -8.43 5.34
CA ARG A 41 13.96 -7.69 6.16
C ARG A 41 13.33 -6.43 6.77
N TYR A 42 12.69 -5.61 5.96
CA TYR A 42 12.12 -4.35 6.43
C TYR A 42 10.79 -4.51 7.15
N SER A 43 9.97 -5.52 6.82
CA SER A 43 8.83 -5.93 7.63
C SER A 43 9.27 -6.29 9.05
N LYS A 44 10.26 -7.20 9.18
CA LYS A 44 10.83 -7.57 10.49
C LYS A 44 11.40 -6.37 11.23
N ARG A 45 12.12 -5.48 10.53
CA ARG A 45 12.76 -4.30 11.13
C ARG A 45 11.75 -3.31 11.72
N TYR A 46 10.64 -3.05 11.04
CA TYR A 46 9.70 -2.00 11.43
C TYR A 46 8.46 -2.51 12.16
N PHE A 47 8.02 -3.75 11.91
CA PHE A 47 6.80 -4.33 12.50
C PHE A 47 7.07 -5.51 13.43
N GLY A 48 8.27 -6.10 13.38
CA GLY A 48 8.64 -7.27 14.18
C GLY A 48 8.56 -8.58 13.41
N ALA A 49 9.16 -9.64 13.98
CA ALA A 49 9.36 -10.93 13.30
C ALA A 49 8.04 -11.67 12.97
N GLY A 50 6.99 -11.42 13.75
CA GLY A 50 5.67 -12.09 13.57
C GLY A 50 4.75 -11.40 12.58
N PHE A 51 5.13 -10.23 12.05
CA PHE A 51 4.27 -9.50 11.12
C PHE A 51 4.33 -10.12 9.73
N ASP A 52 3.17 -10.29 9.08
CA ASP A 52 3.07 -10.89 7.75
C ASP A 52 3.62 -9.96 6.66
N TRP A 53 4.83 -10.22 6.20
CA TRP A 53 5.51 -9.44 5.16
C TRP A 53 4.80 -9.50 3.79
N PHE A 54 3.93 -10.47 3.56
CA PHE A 54 3.11 -10.52 2.34
C PHE A 54 2.23 -9.30 2.17
N LEU A 55 1.85 -8.64 3.26
CA LEU A 55 1.11 -7.38 3.21
C LEU A 55 1.84 -6.34 2.35
N PHE A 56 3.14 -6.12 2.60
CA PHE A 56 3.92 -5.09 1.89
C PHE A 56 4.24 -5.50 0.44
N LYS A 57 4.46 -6.79 0.19
CA LYS A 57 4.59 -7.30 -1.19
C LYS A 57 3.28 -7.13 -1.97
N ALA A 58 2.14 -7.47 -1.35
CA ALA A 58 0.82 -7.30 -1.94
C ALA A 58 0.49 -5.83 -2.21
N GLN A 59 0.93 -4.94 -1.34
CA GLN A 59 0.83 -3.50 -1.52
C GLN A 59 1.67 -3.04 -2.71
N ALA A 60 2.95 -3.41 -2.81
CA ALA A 60 3.79 -3.10 -3.96
C ALA A 60 3.25 -3.67 -5.29
N MET A 61 2.60 -4.84 -5.24
CA MET A 61 1.87 -5.38 -6.41
C MET A 61 0.68 -4.49 -6.79
N ALA A 62 -0.02 -3.89 -5.82
CA ALA A 62 -1.12 -2.97 -6.10
C ALA A 62 -0.61 -1.62 -6.64
N GLU A 63 0.52 -1.14 -6.14
CA GLU A 63 1.14 0.15 -6.45
C GLU A 63 1.78 0.19 -7.85
N SER A 64 2.57 -0.81 -8.19
CA SER A 64 3.45 -0.79 -9.36
C SER A 64 3.53 -2.10 -10.13
N GLU A 65 2.79 -3.14 -9.71
CA GLU A 65 2.97 -4.51 -10.22
C GLU A 65 4.41 -5.03 -10.03
N LEU A 66 5.08 -4.55 -8.98
CA LEU A 66 6.50 -4.80 -8.67
C LEU A 66 7.48 -4.24 -9.72
N ASN A 67 7.08 -3.22 -10.48
CA ASN A 67 7.94 -2.51 -11.41
C ASN A 67 8.77 -1.43 -10.65
N PRO A 68 10.10 -1.56 -10.55
CA PRO A 68 10.94 -0.59 -9.85
C PRO A 68 11.01 0.77 -10.56
N ASP A 69 10.77 0.81 -11.88
CA ASP A 69 10.84 2.01 -12.70
C ASP A 69 9.49 2.72 -12.85
N ALA A 70 8.46 2.23 -12.14
CA ALA A 70 7.11 2.78 -12.21
C ALA A 70 7.09 4.25 -11.78
N ARG A 71 6.40 5.08 -12.59
CA ARG A 71 6.19 6.51 -12.32
C ARG A 71 4.75 6.86 -12.59
N SER A 72 4.08 7.46 -11.62
CA SER A 72 2.73 7.99 -11.83
C SER A 72 2.77 9.40 -12.45
N TRP A 73 1.67 9.81 -13.07
CA TRP A 73 1.53 11.16 -13.63
C TRP A 73 1.62 12.27 -12.57
N VAL A 74 1.35 11.97 -11.29
CA VAL A 74 1.51 12.89 -10.17
C VAL A 74 2.92 12.87 -9.55
N GLY A 75 3.84 12.05 -10.10
CA GLY A 75 5.23 11.99 -9.70
C GLY A 75 5.55 10.97 -8.60
N ALA A 76 4.64 10.06 -8.26
CA ALA A 76 4.98 8.93 -7.39
C ALA A 76 5.94 7.97 -8.10
N ARG A 77 6.85 7.31 -7.35
CA ARG A 77 7.97 6.54 -7.92
C ARG A 77 8.18 5.19 -7.26
N GLY A 78 8.61 4.25 -8.07
CA GLY A 78 9.17 2.96 -7.67
C GLY A 78 8.14 1.95 -7.21
N LEU A 79 8.63 0.87 -6.59
CA LEU A 79 7.84 -0.28 -6.18
C LEU A 79 6.66 0.06 -5.27
N MET A 80 6.85 0.98 -4.33
CA MET A 80 5.87 1.41 -3.34
C MET A 80 5.21 2.75 -3.70
N GLN A 81 5.41 3.25 -4.93
CA GLN A 81 4.84 4.51 -5.44
C GLN A 81 4.90 5.67 -4.43
N LEU A 82 6.09 5.92 -3.91
CA LEU A 82 6.30 7.02 -2.97
C LEU A 82 6.33 8.37 -3.67
N MET A 83 5.68 9.36 -3.06
CA MET A 83 5.85 10.75 -3.44
C MET A 83 7.25 11.25 -3.04
N PRO A 84 7.92 12.04 -3.89
CA PRO A 84 9.23 12.63 -3.55
C PRO A 84 9.24 13.37 -2.22
N SER A 85 8.19 14.10 -1.89
CA SER A 85 8.06 14.82 -0.61
C SER A 85 7.99 13.87 0.59
N THR A 86 7.29 12.74 0.46
CA THR A 86 7.22 11.71 1.51
C THR A 86 8.60 11.06 1.69
N PHE A 87 9.27 10.68 0.59
CA PHE A 87 10.61 10.11 0.66
C PHE A 87 11.60 11.09 1.29
N GLN A 88 11.58 12.36 0.90
CA GLN A 88 12.45 13.40 1.47
C GLN A 88 12.23 13.57 2.98
N ALA A 89 10.99 13.56 3.45
CA ALA A 89 10.68 13.65 4.88
C ALA A 89 11.21 12.42 5.66
N ILE A 90 11.24 11.25 5.03
CA ILE A 90 11.85 10.03 5.58
C ILE A 90 13.37 10.14 5.57
N GLN A 91 13.96 10.55 4.44
CA GLN A 91 15.40 10.73 4.26
C GLN A 91 16.01 11.72 5.28
N THR A 92 15.28 12.78 5.61
CA THR A 92 15.71 13.72 6.66
C THR A 92 15.94 13.03 8.02
N LYS A 93 15.15 11.99 8.32
CA LYS A 93 15.26 11.19 9.55
C LYS A 93 16.14 9.96 9.40
N ARG A 94 16.45 9.59 8.17
CA ARG A 94 17.19 8.39 7.76
C ARG A 94 18.11 8.71 6.58
N PRO A 95 19.22 9.42 6.84
CA PRO A 95 20.12 9.86 5.76
C PRO A 95 20.71 8.71 4.93
N GLU A 96 20.72 7.49 5.48
CA GLU A 96 21.13 6.29 4.76
C GLU A 96 20.25 5.92 3.57
N PHE A 97 19.01 6.46 3.47
CA PHE A 97 18.12 6.22 2.33
C PHE A 97 18.57 7.09 1.16
N ALA A 98 19.43 6.54 0.30
CA ALA A 98 20.16 7.31 -0.68
C ALA A 98 19.28 7.84 -1.83
N SER A 99 18.39 7.01 -2.38
CA SER A 99 17.56 7.37 -3.54
C SER A 99 16.18 6.73 -3.50
N ILE A 100 15.19 7.51 -3.91
CA ILE A 100 13.80 7.02 -4.09
C ILE A 100 13.70 6.02 -5.26
N ASP A 101 14.60 6.12 -6.23
CA ASP A 101 14.64 5.25 -7.41
C ASP A 101 15.43 3.95 -7.15
N ASP A 102 16.10 3.82 -6.00
CA ASP A 102 16.68 2.55 -5.55
C ASP A 102 15.59 1.63 -5.00
N PRO A 103 15.43 0.40 -5.55
CA PRO A 103 14.36 -0.52 -5.15
C PRO A 103 14.37 -0.88 -3.65
N GLU A 104 15.58 -1.03 -3.05
CA GLU A 104 15.69 -1.35 -1.63
C GLU A 104 15.21 -0.18 -0.76
N TRP A 105 15.68 1.04 -1.06
CA TRP A 105 15.30 2.21 -0.29
C TRP A 105 13.85 2.61 -0.52
N ASN A 106 13.32 2.36 -1.71
CA ASN A 106 11.90 2.57 -2.00
C ASN A 106 11.01 1.65 -1.16
N ILE A 107 11.32 0.35 -1.10
CA ILE A 107 10.62 -0.61 -0.23
C ILE A 107 10.77 -0.24 1.25
N ALA A 108 11.99 0.06 1.69
CA ALA A 108 12.26 0.40 3.08
C ALA A 108 11.48 1.64 3.53
N ALA A 109 11.46 2.68 2.70
CA ALA A 109 10.75 3.92 2.97
C ALA A 109 9.22 3.73 2.94
N GLY A 110 8.68 2.92 2.01
CA GLY A 110 7.27 2.58 1.96
C GLY A 110 6.81 1.87 3.24
N ILE A 111 7.52 0.82 3.66
CA ILE A 111 7.21 0.09 4.89
C ILE A 111 7.38 0.99 6.14
N MET A 112 8.36 1.89 6.13
CA MET A 112 8.53 2.85 7.23
C MET A 112 7.36 3.86 7.28
N HIS A 113 6.84 4.28 6.13
CA HIS A 113 5.63 5.12 6.05
C HIS A 113 4.39 4.37 6.56
N ASP A 114 4.21 3.10 6.17
CA ASP A 114 3.17 2.25 6.73
C ASP A 114 3.29 2.13 8.25
N ARG A 115 4.51 2.00 8.79
CA ARG A 115 4.70 1.97 10.25
C ARG A 115 4.28 3.26 10.93
N TYR A 116 4.53 4.41 10.30
CA TYR A 116 4.02 5.69 10.80
C TYR A 116 2.49 5.70 10.84
N LEU A 117 1.82 5.31 9.76
CA LEU A 117 0.36 5.26 9.66
C LEU A 117 -0.25 4.23 10.64
N TRP A 118 0.39 3.06 10.79
CA TRP A 118 0.01 2.05 11.77
C TRP A 118 0.02 2.58 13.20
N ARG A 119 1.05 3.34 13.56
CA ARG A 119 1.15 3.97 14.89
C ARG A 119 0.13 5.09 15.07
N LEU A 120 -0.11 5.87 14.03
CA LEU A 120 -1.11 6.93 14.04
C LEU A 120 -2.48 6.39 14.44
N TRP A 121 -2.92 5.35 13.75
CA TRP A 121 -4.21 4.70 14.02
C TRP A 121 -4.22 3.85 15.29
N GLY A 122 -3.09 3.45 15.78
CA GLY A 122 -2.98 2.64 17.00
C GLY A 122 -3.42 3.32 18.30
N ARG A 123 -3.70 4.62 18.24
CA ARG A 123 -4.24 5.38 19.38
C ARG A 123 -5.72 5.13 19.61
N GLU A 124 -6.45 4.79 18.55
CA GLU A 124 -7.91 4.63 18.56
C GLU A 124 -8.37 3.25 18.11
N ILE A 125 -7.57 2.56 17.29
CA ILE A 125 -7.97 1.35 16.58
C ILE A 125 -7.14 0.16 17.05
N GLY A 126 -7.82 -0.93 17.44
CA GLY A 126 -7.20 -2.19 17.82
C GLY A 126 -6.42 -2.83 16.65
N GLU A 127 -5.40 -3.65 16.97
CA GLU A 127 -4.49 -4.22 15.95
C GLU A 127 -5.21 -4.96 14.84
N GLY A 128 -6.25 -5.74 15.16
CA GLY A 128 -7.01 -6.54 14.20
C GLY A 128 -7.79 -5.72 13.16
N GLN A 129 -8.04 -4.43 13.42
CA GLN A 129 -8.78 -3.55 12.53
C GLN A 129 -7.90 -2.50 11.84
N ARG A 130 -6.60 -2.45 12.15
CA ARG A 130 -5.73 -1.31 11.79
C ARG A 130 -5.23 -1.34 10.36
N ILE A 131 -5.09 -2.52 9.75
CA ILE A 131 -4.55 -2.67 8.38
C ILE A 131 -5.31 -1.82 7.36
N PRO A 132 -6.64 -1.92 7.21
CA PRO A 132 -7.33 -1.14 6.19
C PRO A 132 -7.24 0.37 6.41
N PHE A 133 -7.16 0.85 7.66
CA PHE A 133 -6.92 2.27 7.96
C PHE A 133 -5.53 2.72 7.54
N MET A 134 -4.51 1.91 7.79
CA MET A 134 -3.14 2.14 7.34
C MET A 134 -3.10 2.23 5.80
N LEU A 135 -3.62 1.23 5.10
CA LEU A 135 -3.63 1.16 3.64
C LEU A 135 -4.46 2.30 3.02
N GLY A 136 -5.66 2.56 3.56
CA GLY A 136 -6.50 3.68 3.13
C GLY A 136 -5.80 5.02 3.29
N SER A 137 -5.07 5.21 4.39
CA SER A 137 -4.29 6.43 4.64
C SER A 137 -3.05 6.54 3.76
N TYR A 138 -2.43 5.42 3.40
CA TYR A 138 -1.33 5.39 2.44
C TYR A 138 -1.80 5.93 1.07
N ASN A 139 -2.95 5.45 0.60
CA ASN A 139 -3.51 5.83 -0.70
C ASN A 139 -4.15 7.24 -0.70
N ALA A 140 -5.01 7.54 0.27
CA ALA A 140 -5.81 8.78 0.28
C ALA A 140 -5.26 9.91 1.17
N GLY A 141 -4.22 9.61 1.97
CA GLY A 141 -3.69 10.46 3.02
C GLY A 141 -4.47 10.33 4.35
N GLU A 142 -3.73 10.37 5.47
CA GLU A 142 -4.29 10.23 6.81
C GLU A 142 -5.39 11.25 7.14
N GLY A 143 -5.27 12.47 6.61
CA GLY A 143 -6.30 13.51 6.81
C GLY A 143 -7.62 13.18 6.14
N THR A 144 -7.62 12.43 5.02
CA THR A 144 -8.85 12.00 4.34
C THR A 144 -9.56 10.92 5.14
N ILE A 145 -8.82 9.91 5.58
CA ILE A 145 -9.40 8.84 6.42
C ILE A 145 -9.83 9.38 7.79
N GLY A 146 -9.10 10.36 8.34
CA GLY A 146 -9.53 11.09 9.55
C GLY A 146 -10.87 11.81 9.39
N ARG A 147 -11.12 12.44 8.22
CA ARG A 147 -12.43 13.02 7.93
C ARG A 147 -13.54 11.97 7.79
N ALA A 148 -13.22 10.82 7.21
CA ALA A 148 -14.16 9.70 7.13
C ALA A 148 -14.51 9.15 8.52
N ALA A 149 -13.52 9.00 9.39
CA ALA A 149 -13.75 8.60 10.78
C ALA A 149 -14.62 9.63 11.55
N ALA A 150 -14.40 10.93 11.33
CA ALA A 150 -15.24 11.98 11.90
C ALA A 150 -16.69 11.91 11.37
N ALA A 151 -16.87 11.66 10.07
CA ALA A 151 -18.20 11.48 9.46
C ALA A 151 -18.92 10.24 10.02
N ALA A 152 -18.21 9.13 10.24
CA ALA A 152 -18.78 7.94 10.87
C ALA A 152 -19.28 8.25 12.30
N ARG A 153 -18.48 8.94 13.13
CA ARG A 153 -18.90 9.37 14.48
C ARG A 153 -20.13 10.29 14.43
N ALA A 154 -20.14 11.25 13.49
CA ALA A 154 -21.29 12.14 13.31
C ALA A 154 -22.57 11.41 12.91
N SER A 155 -22.43 10.26 12.23
CA SER A 155 -23.53 9.36 11.87
C SER A 155 -23.82 8.30 12.95
N GLN A 156 -23.27 8.44 14.16
CA GLN A 156 -23.40 7.50 15.28
C GLN A 156 -22.91 6.07 14.96
N LEU A 157 -21.98 5.95 14.03
CA LEU A 157 -21.32 4.69 13.69
C LEU A 157 -19.98 4.54 14.42
N ASP A 158 -19.60 3.29 14.71
CA ASP A 158 -18.28 3.00 15.27
C ASP A 158 -17.18 3.29 14.24
N ALA A 159 -16.46 4.40 14.44
CA ALA A 159 -15.40 4.85 13.55
C ALA A 159 -14.12 3.98 13.60
N THR A 160 -14.07 2.98 14.47
CA THR A 160 -12.94 2.03 14.54
C THR A 160 -13.12 0.84 13.61
N LEU A 161 -14.28 0.69 12.99
CA LEU A 161 -14.60 -0.37 12.05
C LEU A 161 -14.50 0.13 10.60
N TRP A 162 -13.65 -0.52 9.80
CA TRP A 162 -13.46 -0.14 8.40
C TRP A 162 -14.75 -0.16 7.56
N PRO A 163 -15.70 -1.12 7.72
CA PRO A 163 -16.98 -1.07 7.01
C PRO A 163 -17.78 0.21 7.23
N ASN A 164 -17.68 0.83 8.39
CA ASN A 164 -18.33 2.11 8.68
C ASN A 164 -17.65 3.28 7.96
N ILE A 165 -16.32 3.20 7.76
CA ILE A 165 -15.58 4.15 6.93
C ILE A 165 -16.01 4.01 5.45
N GLU A 166 -16.16 2.78 4.95
CA GLU A 166 -16.69 2.49 3.62
C GLU A 166 -18.12 3.03 3.44
N HIS A 167 -18.97 2.87 4.45
CA HIS A 167 -20.35 3.35 4.44
C HIS A 167 -20.44 4.87 4.27
N VAL A 168 -19.64 5.64 5.01
CA VAL A 168 -19.67 7.11 4.97
C VAL A 168 -18.83 7.69 3.83
N ALA A 169 -18.03 6.90 3.16
CA ALA A 169 -17.10 7.35 2.13
C ALA A 169 -17.73 8.26 1.06
N PRO A 170 -18.95 7.99 0.54
CA PRO A 170 -19.62 8.86 -0.44
C PRO A 170 -19.92 10.27 0.07
N SER A 171 -20.06 10.46 1.38
CA SER A 171 -20.36 11.75 2.00
C SER A 171 -19.12 12.59 2.29
N VAL A 172 -17.91 12.01 2.18
CA VAL A 172 -16.65 12.71 2.51
C VAL A 172 -16.19 13.56 1.33
N PRO A 173 -16.16 14.91 1.45
CA PRO A 173 -15.81 15.78 0.35
C PRO A 173 -14.37 15.55 -0.14
N ARG A 174 -14.16 15.68 -1.45
CA ARG A 174 -12.84 15.63 -2.10
C ARG A 174 -12.08 14.32 -1.85
N TRP A 175 -12.78 13.21 -1.61
CA TRP A 175 -12.20 11.89 -1.52
C TRP A 175 -12.62 11.04 -2.72
N ARG A 176 -11.66 10.51 -3.44
CA ARG A 176 -11.88 9.53 -4.52
C ARG A 176 -12.05 8.14 -3.89
N TYR A 177 -13.09 8.01 -3.08
CA TYR A 177 -13.28 6.84 -2.21
C TYR A 177 -13.29 5.51 -2.95
N ARG A 178 -13.87 5.44 -4.15
CA ARG A 178 -13.91 4.19 -4.95
C ARG A 178 -12.50 3.68 -5.28
N GLU A 179 -11.57 4.58 -5.56
CA GLU A 179 -10.16 4.25 -5.79
C GLU A 179 -9.52 3.68 -4.52
N THR A 180 -9.67 4.36 -3.40
CA THR A 180 -9.10 3.93 -2.12
C THR A 180 -9.68 2.61 -1.62
N LEU A 181 -11.01 2.43 -1.70
CA LEU A 181 -11.66 1.18 -1.29
C LEU A 181 -11.26 0.03 -2.22
N GLY A 182 -11.16 0.28 -3.52
CA GLY A 182 -10.65 -0.68 -4.51
C GLY A 182 -9.19 -1.06 -4.25
N TYR A 183 -8.36 -0.11 -3.86
CA TYR A 183 -6.96 -0.33 -3.47
C TYR A 183 -6.84 -1.29 -2.28
N VAL A 184 -7.58 -1.06 -1.20
CA VAL A 184 -7.59 -1.95 -0.03
C VAL A 184 -8.01 -3.37 -0.42
N LYS A 185 -9.12 -3.51 -1.17
CA LYS A 185 -9.60 -4.81 -1.67
C LYS A 185 -8.60 -5.51 -2.60
N LYS A 186 -7.91 -4.77 -3.47
CA LYS A 186 -6.87 -5.31 -4.36
C LYS A 186 -5.72 -5.91 -3.56
N ILE A 187 -5.30 -5.25 -2.47
CA ILE A 187 -4.24 -5.74 -1.60
C ILE A 187 -4.66 -7.02 -0.88
N ASP A 188 -5.88 -7.10 -0.33
CA ASP A 188 -6.40 -8.30 0.30
C ASP A 188 -6.43 -9.48 -0.68
N GLY A 189 -6.87 -9.25 -1.91
CA GLY A 189 -6.83 -10.26 -2.97
C GLY A 189 -5.40 -10.71 -3.33
N ASN A 190 -4.44 -9.79 -3.35
CA ASN A 190 -3.03 -10.10 -3.58
C ASN A 190 -2.44 -10.95 -2.44
N ILE A 191 -2.77 -10.64 -1.17
CA ILE A 191 -2.34 -11.43 0.00
C ILE A 191 -2.86 -12.87 -0.12
N ALA A 192 -4.15 -13.04 -0.42
CA ALA A 192 -4.75 -14.37 -0.57
C ALA A 192 -4.04 -15.18 -1.67
N ARG A 193 -3.72 -14.55 -2.81
CA ARG A 193 -2.98 -15.17 -3.91
C ARG A 193 -1.55 -15.55 -3.52
N LEU A 194 -0.83 -14.69 -2.81
CA LEU A 194 0.54 -14.96 -2.35
C LEU A 194 0.57 -16.14 -1.36
N ARG A 195 -0.43 -16.23 -0.49
CA ARG A 195 -0.53 -17.34 0.49
C ARG A 195 -0.87 -18.67 -0.19
N SER A 196 -1.75 -18.67 -1.20
CA SER A 196 -2.12 -19.90 -1.93
C SER A 196 -0.97 -20.45 -2.78
N ASN A 197 -0.08 -19.59 -3.27
CA ASN A 197 1.05 -19.97 -4.11
C ASN A 197 2.30 -20.36 -3.30
N LYS A 198 2.26 -20.27 -1.97
CA LYS A 198 3.38 -20.72 -1.11
C LYS A 198 3.45 -22.24 -1.15
N PRO A 199 4.61 -22.86 -1.52
CA PRO A 199 4.77 -24.30 -1.44
C PRO A 199 4.42 -24.78 -0.02
N ARG A 200 3.58 -25.81 0.07
CA ARG A 200 3.36 -26.51 1.34
C ARG A 200 4.66 -27.26 1.63
N GLY A 201 5.46 -26.71 2.56
CA GLY A 201 6.66 -27.37 3.07
C GLY A 201 6.31 -28.56 3.94
#